data_02aa0212256fcf012179e2e3e38485b8
#
_entry.id   02aa0212256fcf012179e2e3e38485b8
#
_cell.length_a   1.000
_cell.length_b   1.000
_cell.length_c   1.000
_cell.angle_alpha   90.00
_cell.angle_beta   90.00
_cell.angle_gamma   90.00
#
_symmetry.space_group_name_H-M   'P 1'
#
loop_
_entity.id
_entity.type
_entity.pdbx_description
1 polymer ?
#
loop_
_entity_poly.entity_id
_entity_poly.type
_entity_poly.pdbx_seq_one_letter_code
_entity_poly.pdbx_strand_id
1 'polypeptide(L)'
;MKTLIVSPTYNERKNISLLVENVFSVQPDYHLLIIDDNSPDGTGDLVTELQKKYPNLFLEKRAGKAGVGTGHRFGFSWALERDYDAIVQMDADLSHDPKEIPVMLNLLTDYDLVIGSRYCDGISVVRWPLRRLMLSYGANLYSRVITGMSIKDATGGFKVWKKEVLESIDLKKIRSN
;
A
#
# COMPACT_ATOMS: atom_id res chain seq x y z
N MET A 1 -2.90 18.48 0.87
CA MET A 1 -2.63 17.39 -0.10
C MET A 1 -3.71 16.35 0.06
N LYS A 2 -4.52 16.13 -0.97
CA LYS A 2 -5.60 15.14 -0.95
C LYS A 2 -5.00 13.75 -1.18
N THR A 3 -5.07 12.91 -0.16
CA THR A 3 -4.34 11.64 -0.11
C THR A 3 -5.29 10.46 -0.20
N LEU A 4 -4.98 9.51 -1.08
CA LEU A 4 -5.64 8.20 -1.15
C LEU A 4 -4.69 7.11 -0.66
N ILE A 5 -5.17 6.29 0.26
CA ILE A 5 -4.49 5.06 0.67
C ILE A 5 -5.14 3.90 -0.08
N VAL A 6 -4.34 3.08 -0.75
CA VAL A 6 -4.78 1.92 -1.53
C VAL A 6 -4.33 0.65 -0.83
N SER A 7 -5.27 -0.19 -0.45
CA SER A 7 -5.01 -1.44 0.28
C SER A 7 -5.78 -2.61 -0.33
N PRO A 8 -5.10 -3.47 -1.12
CA PRO A 8 -5.69 -4.73 -1.60
C PRO A 8 -5.87 -5.73 -0.47
N THR A 9 -6.98 -6.47 -0.50
CA THR A 9 -7.32 -7.47 0.52
C THR A 9 -7.73 -8.80 -0.09
N TYR A 10 -7.36 -9.87 0.61
CA TYR A 10 -7.88 -11.22 0.40
C TYR A 10 -7.81 -12.01 1.70
N ASN A 11 -8.96 -12.29 2.32
CA ASN A 11 -9.08 -12.96 3.63
C ASN A 11 -8.44 -12.17 4.79
N GLU A 12 -8.74 -10.87 4.87
CA GLU A 12 -8.21 -9.97 5.89
C GLU A 12 -9.26 -9.56 6.95
N ARG A 13 -10.36 -10.33 7.12
CA ARG A 13 -11.45 -10.01 8.05
C ARG A 13 -10.98 -9.70 9.46
N LYS A 14 -9.90 -10.37 9.92
CA LYS A 14 -9.37 -10.18 11.28
C LYS A 14 -8.63 -8.85 11.45
N ASN A 15 -8.08 -8.31 10.37
CA ASN A 15 -7.20 -7.15 10.40
C ASN A 15 -7.91 -5.87 9.94
N ILE A 16 -8.93 -6.01 9.07
CA ILE A 16 -9.51 -4.88 8.33
C ILE A 16 -10.10 -3.79 9.23
N SER A 17 -10.79 -4.15 10.33
CA SER A 17 -11.35 -3.16 11.24
C SER A 17 -10.26 -2.32 11.90
N LEU A 18 -9.20 -2.98 12.37
CA LEU A 18 -8.07 -2.31 13.01
C LEU A 18 -7.28 -1.44 12.02
N LEU A 19 -7.11 -1.92 10.77
CA LEU A 19 -6.50 -1.12 9.70
C LEU A 19 -7.27 0.18 9.47
N VAL A 20 -8.59 0.09 9.29
CA VAL A 20 -9.48 1.24 9.06
C VAL A 20 -9.41 2.22 10.24
N GLU A 21 -9.52 1.72 11.46
CA GLU A 21 -9.42 2.53 12.68
C GLU A 21 -8.07 3.22 12.80
N ASN A 22 -6.97 2.52 12.56
CA ASN A 22 -5.62 3.07 12.63
C ASN A 22 -5.41 4.19 11.60
N VAL A 23 -5.83 3.98 10.35
CA VAL A 23 -5.72 5.00 9.29
C VAL A 23 -6.47 6.27 9.66
N PHE A 24 -7.75 6.16 10.03
CA PHE A 24 -8.57 7.34 10.34
C PHE A 24 -8.25 7.96 11.71
N SER A 25 -7.57 7.25 12.61
CA SER A 25 -7.03 7.84 13.85
C SER A 25 -5.84 8.76 13.61
N VAL A 26 -5.06 8.50 12.55
CA VAL A 26 -3.93 9.37 12.16
C VAL A 26 -4.43 10.65 11.51
N GLN A 27 -5.34 10.53 10.54
CA GLN A 27 -5.93 11.68 9.86
C GLN A 27 -7.32 11.31 9.33
N PRO A 28 -8.40 11.92 9.88
CA PRO A 28 -9.78 11.64 9.45
C PRO A 28 -10.08 12.00 8.01
N ASP A 29 -9.34 12.95 7.43
CA ASP A 29 -9.52 13.41 6.06
C ASP A 29 -8.81 12.54 5.01
N TYR A 30 -8.08 11.51 5.41
CA TYR A 30 -7.55 10.54 4.46
C TYR A 30 -8.70 9.80 3.77
N HIS A 31 -8.50 9.47 2.51
CA HIS A 31 -9.34 8.53 1.79
C HIS A 31 -8.69 7.15 1.80
N LEU A 32 -9.44 6.12 2.12
CA LEU A 32 -8.96 4.73 2.14
C LEU A 32 -9.77 3.90 1.14
N LEU A 33 -9.11 3.36 0.14
CA LEU A 33 -9.68 2.42 -0.83
C LEU A 33 -9.25 0.99 -0.50
N ILE A 34 -10.22 0.18 -0.11
CA ILE A 34 -10.06 -1.26 0.02
C ILE A 34 -10.45 -1.91 -1.32
N ILE A 35 -9.57 -2.78 -1.82
CA ILE A 35 -9.80 -3.55 -3.05
C ILE A 35 -9.91 -5.01 -2.65
N ASP A 36 -11.12 -5.51 -2.55
CA ASP A 36 -11.38 -6.87 -2.08
C ASP A 36 -11.45 -7.86 -3.24
N ASP A 37 -10.60 -8.87 -3.21
CA ASP A 37 -10.49 -9.93 -4.20
C ASP A 37 -11.54 -11.04 -4.01
N ASN A 38 -12.78 -10.65 -3.72
CA ASN A 38 -13.90 -11.55 -3.43
C ASN A 38 -13.57 -12.50 -2.28
N SER A 39 -13.20 -11.93 -1.15
CA SER A 39 -12.81 -12.67 0.06
C SER A 39 -13.94 -13.54 0.59
N PRO A 40 -13.78 -14.87 0.69
CA PRO A 40 -14.82 -15.76 1.20
C PRO A 40 -15.03 -15.66 2.72
N ASP A 41 -14.11 -15.02 3.46
CA ASP A 41 -14.20 -14.84 4.91
C ASP A 41 -15.12 -13.69 5.34
N GLY A 42 -15.72 -12.95 4.38
CA GLY A 42 -16.59 -11.81 4.63
C GLY A 42 -15.85 -10.49 4.89
N THR A 43 -14.58 -10.37 4.46
CA THR A 43 -13.83 -9.10 4.54
C THR A 43 -14.59 -7.95 3.89
N GLY A 44 -15.04 -8.13 2.62
CA GLY A 44 -15.74 -7.08 1.90
C GLY A 44 -17.07 -6.66 2.52
N ASP A 45 -17.79 -7.58 3.18
CA ASP A 45 -19.04 -7.26 3.87
C ASP A 45 -18.78 -6.43 5.13
N LEU A 46 -17.70 -6.76 5.87
CA LEU A 46 -17.27 -5.97 7.02
C LEU A 46 -16.85 -4.56 6.62
N VAL A 47 -16.14 -4.39 5.48
CA VAL A 47 -15.82 -3.06 4.95
C VAL A 47 -17.08 -2.27 4.62
N THR A 48 -18.08 -2.91 4.02
CA THR A 48 -19.40 -2.27 3.74
C THR A 48 -20.07 -1.76 5.00
N GLU A 49 -19.96 -2.49 6.11
CA GLU A 49 -20.46 -2.04 7.41
C GLU A 49 -19.66 -0.84 7.95
N LEU A 50 -18.34 -0.89 7.84
CA LEU A 50 -17.45 0.19 8.29
C LEU A 50 -17.67 1.49 7.53
N GLN A 51 -18.06 1.44 6.24
CA GLN A 51 -18.41 2.62 5.46
C GLN A 51 -19.53 3.48 6.07
N LYS A 52 -20.41 2.89 6.88
CA LYS A 52 -21.45 3.64 7.60
C LYS A 52 -20.86 4.60 8.64
N LYS A 53 -19.68 4.25 9.19
CA LYS A 53 -18.98 5.05 10.20
C LYS A 53 -17.92 5.96 9.58
N TYR A 54 -17.31 5.54 8.47
CA TYR A 54 -16.20 6.23 7.83
C TYR A 54 -16.57 6.63 6.39
N PRO A 55 -17.03 7.88 6.15
CA PRO A 55 -17.52 8.31 4.83
C PRO A 55 -16.40 8.36 3.76
N ASN A 56 -15.14 8.45 4.19
CA ASN A 56 -13.97 8.45 3.32
C ASN A 56 -13.38 7.03 3.08
N LEU A 57 -14.09 5.99 3.50
CA LEU A 57 -13.76 4.59 3.22
C LEU A 57 -14.47 4.13 1.95
N PHE A 58 -13.70 3.67 0.97
CA PHE A 58 -14.20 3.16 -0.31
C PHE A 58 -13.93 1.66 -0.44
N LEU A 59 -14.81 0.96 -1.11
CA LEU A 59 -14.69 -0.48 -1.38
C LEU A 59 -14.91 -0.76 -2.86
N GLU A 60 -13.94 -1.43 -3.47
CA GLU A 60 -14.06 -2.03 -4.79
C GLU A 60 -13.95 -3.56 -4.67
N LYS A 61 -14.98 -4.29 -5.09
CA LYS A 61 -14.97 -5.75 -5.11
C LYS A 61 -14.58 -6.25 -6.49
N ARG A 62 -13.53 -7.07 -6.58
CA ARG A 62 -13.13 -7.72 -7.82
C ARG A 62 -13.74 -9.12 -7.94
N ALA A 63 -13.73 -9.69 -9.13
CA ALA A 63 -14.37 -11.00 -9.40
C ALA A 63 -13.71 -12.18 -8.63
N GLY A 64 -12.45 -12.05 -8.25
CA GLY A 64 -11.71 -13.08 -7.50
C GLY A 64 -10.24 -12.73 -7.31
N LYS A 65 -9.53 -13.65 -6.64
CA LYS A 65 -8.13 -13.48 -6.29
C LYS A 65 -7.25 -13.33 -7.53
N ALA A 66 -6.65 -12.16 -7.69
CA ALA A 66 -5.80 -11.83 -8.82
C ALA A 66 -4.39 -11.34 -8.41
N GLY A 67 -4.08 -11.39 -7.11
CA GLY A 67 -2.79 -11.03 -6.55
C GLY A 67 -2.66 -9.55 -6.14
N VAL A 68 -1.84 -9.31 -5.12
CA VAL A 68 -1.66 -7.99 -4.48
C VAL A 68 -1.21 -6.91 -5.46
N GLY A 69 -0.27 -7.22 -6.36
CA GLY A 69 0.21 -6.24 -7.34
C GLY A 69 -0.84 -5.82 -8.36
N THR A 70 -1.73 -6.73 -8.77
CA THR A 70 -2.86 -6.38 -9.64
C THR A 70 -3.88 -5.53 -8.88
N GLY A 71 -4.02 -5.75 -7.56
CA GLY A 71 -4.84 -4.92 -6.69
C GLY A 71 -4.31 -3.49 -6.62
N HIS A 72 -3.03 -3.31 -6.34
CA HIS A 72 -2.42 -1.98 -6.34
C HIS A 72 -2.55 -1.28 -7.69
N ARG A 73 -2.29 -2.00 -8.80
CA ARG A 73 -2.46 -1.44 -10.14
C ARG A 73 -3.90 -0.97 -10.39
N PHE A 74 -4.89 -1.73 -9.96
CA PHE A 74 -6.31 -1.33 -10.04
C PHE A 74 -6.55 -0.06 -9.24
N GLY A 75 -6.07 0.00 -7.98
CA GLY A 75 -6.20 1.16 -7.11
C GLY A 75 -5.50 2.41 -7.65
N PHE A 76 -4.34 2.25 -8.31
CA PHE A 76 -3.67 3.37 -8.98
C PHE A 76 -4.49 3.89 -10.15
N SER A 77 -5.04 3.00 -10.99
CA SER A 77 -5.93 3.43 -12.08
C SER A 77 -7.17 4.16 -11.52
N TRP A 78 -7.76 3.65 -10.46
CA TRP A 78 -8.89 4.27 -9.77
C TRP A 78 -8.55 5.66 -9.22
N ALA A 79 -7.33 5.83 -8.69
CA ALA A 79 -6.82 7.11 -8.18
C ALA A 79 -6.60 8.14 -9.30
N LEU A 80 -6.04 7.70 -10.44
CA LEU A 80 -5.73 8.58 -11.57
C LEU A 80 -6.98 9.17 -12.24
N GLU A 81 -8.11 8.49 -12.15
CA GLU A 81 -9.42 9.00 -12.64
C GLU A 81 -10.03 10.05 -11.70
N ARG A 82 -9.38 10.36 -10.58
CA ARG A 82 -9.89 11.26 -9.53
C ARG A 82 -8.86 12.30 -9.14
N ASP A 83 -9.32 13.28 -8.38
CA ASP A 83 -8.51 14.42 -7.96
C ASP A 83 -7.79 14.12 -6.63
N TYR A 84 -6.69 13.35 -6.71
CA TYR A 84 -5.75 13.11 -5.61
C TYR A 84 -4.39 13.70 -5.95
N ASP A 85 -3.66 14.18 -4.93
CA ASP A 85 -2.30 14.69 -5.06
C ASP A 85 -1.26 13.58 -4.79
N ALA A 86 -1.58 12.72 -3.81
CA ALA A 86 -0.69 11.66 -3.37
C ALA A 86 -1.43 10.32 -3.21
N ILE A 87 -0.75 9.24 -3.56
CA ILE A 87 -1.27 7.88 -3.45
C ILE A 87 -0.33 7.07 -2.54
N VAL A 88 -0.88 6.51 -1.48
CA VAL A 88 -0.19 5.62 -0.54
C VAL A 88 -0.52 4.18 -0.89
N GLN A 89 0.50 3.40 -1.15
CA GLN A 89 0.42 1.94 -1.30
C GLN A 89 0.66 1.31 0.06
N MET A 90 -0.28 0.51 0.58
CA MET A 90 -0.19 -0.11 1.91
C MET A 90 -0.87 -1.47 1.92
N ASP A 91 -0.24 -2.46 2.54
CA ASP A 91 -0.83 -3.80 2.71
C ASP A 91 -1.81 -3.82 3.89
N ALA A 92 -2.77 -4.76 3.86
CA ALA A 92 -3.84 -4.85 4.88
C ALA A 92 -3.48 -5.73 6.08
N ASP A 93 -2.30 -6.34 6.12
CA ASP A 93 -1.87 -7.31 7.13
C ASP A 93 -1.28 -6.68 8.41
N LEU A 94 -1.42 -5.36 8.55
CA LEU A 94 -0.91 -4.56 9.67
C LEU A 94 0.62 -4.54 9.77
N SER A 95 1.35 -4.93 8.73
CA SER A 95 2.81 -4.86 8.69
C SER A 95 3.33 -3.42 8.48
N HIS A 96 2.48 -2.51 8.05
CA HIS A 96 2.76 -1.09 7.81
C HIS A 96 2.04 -0.23 8.85
N ASP A 97 2.75 0.67 9.52
CA ASP A 97 2.16 1.59 10.49
C ASP A 97 1.64 2.86 9.80
N PRO A 98 0.32 3.13 9.82
CA PRO A 98 -0.24 4.35 9.24
C PRO A 98 0.31 5.66 9.82
N LYS A 99 0.89 5.63 11.03
CA LYS A 99 1.51 6.80 11.67
C LYS A 99 2.72 7.32 10.90
N GLU A 100 3.33 6.51 10.05
CA GLU A 100 4.44 6.93 9.20
C GLU A 100 3.97 7.72 7.97
N ILE A 101 2.69 7.64 7.59
CA ILE A 101 2.16 8.31 6.40
C ILE A 101 2.42 9.82 6.41
N PRO A 102 2.16 10.58 7.50
CA PRO A 102 2.42 12.01 7.51
C PRO A 102 3.88 12.37 7.24
N VAL A 103 4.82 11.60 7.80
CA VAL A 103 6.26 11.79 7.57
C VAL A 103 6.61 11.52 6.11
N MET A 104 6.10 10.42 5.55
CA MET A 104 6.33 10.07 4.15
C MET A 104 5.72 11.10 3.19
N LEU A 105 4.54 11.64 3.49
CA LEU A 105 3.90 12.70 2.69
C LEU A 105 4.71 14.00 2.71
N ASN A 106 5.29 14.37 3.86
CA ASN A 106 6.14 15.56 3.96
C ASN A 106 7.39 15.45 3.07
N LEU A 107 7.94 14.25 2.92
CA LEU A 107 9.09 14.00 2.05
C LEU A 107 8.75 14.12 0.54
N LEU A 108 7.49 14.11 0.16
CA LEU A 108 7.10 14.36 -1.25
C LEU A 108 7.37 15.81 -1.69
N THR A 109 7.70 16.74 -0.79
CA THR A 109 8.18 18.07 -1.20
C THR A 109 9.47 17.99 -2.00
N ASP A 110 10.35 17.06 -1.61
CA ASP A 110 11.70 16.92 -2.17
C ASP A 110 11.85 15.69 -3.09
N TYR A 111 10.93 14.73 -2.97
CA TYR A 111 10.98 13.46 -3.69
C TYR A 111 9.66 13.17 -4.42
N ASP A 112 9.72 12.39 -5.48
CA ASP A 112 8.58 11.99 -6.28
C ASP A 112 7.95 10.66 -5.82
N LEU A 113 8.77 9.85 -5.15
CA LEU A 113 8.42 8.56 -4.56
C LEU A 113 9.15 8.39 -3.24
N VAL A 114 8.40 8.06 -2.19
CA VAL A 114 8.95 7.72 -0.87
C VAL A 114 8.64 6.27 -0.54
N ILE A 115 9.62 5.53 -0.06
CA ILE A 115 9.50 4.12 0.29
C ILE A 115 9.70 3.96 1.80
N GLY A 116 8.71 3.39 2.49
CA GLY A 116 8.84 2.94 3.88
C GLY A 116 9.75 1.70 3.92
N SER A 117 11.04 1.94 4.17
CA SER A 117 12.05 0.89 4.12
C SER A 117 12.15 0.15 5.44
N ARG A 118 12.24 -1.18 5.37
CA ARG A 118 12.52 -2.05 6.51
C ARG A 118 13.98 -2.01 6.96
N TYR A 119 14.86 -1.28 6.23
CA TYR A 119 16.31 -1.34 6.39
C TYR A 119 16.98 0.03 6.54
N CYS A 120 16.23 1.12 6.73
CA CYS A 120 16.83 2.47 6.85
C CYS A 120 17.60 2.65 8.16
N ASP A 121 16.96 2.30 9.29
CA ASP A 121 17.50 2.48 10.65
C ASP A 121 17.77 1.13 11.34
N GLY A 122 18.30 0.18 10.58
CA GLY A 122 18.46 -1.20 11.02
C GLY A 122 17.40 -2.11 10.41
N ILE A 123 17.15 -3.27 11.02
CA ILE A 123 16.17 -4.24 10.52
C ILE A 123 14.87 -4.07 11.32
N SER A 124 13.89 -3.40 10.70
CA SER A 124 12.55 -3.17 11.28
C SER A 124 11.54 -4.21 10.77
N VAL A 125 11.76 -5.48 11.10
CA VAL A 125 10.81 -6.55 10.81
C VAL A 125 10.47 -7.31 12.08
N VAL A 126 9.17 -7.44 12.39
CA VAL A 126 8.70 -8.14 13.57
C VAL A 126 8.35 -9.60 13.19
N ARG A 127 8.92 -10.57 13.92
CA ARG A 127 8.60 -12.00 13.81
C ARG A 127 8.85 -12.65 12.44
N TRP A 128 9.81 -12.15 11.66
CA TRP A 128 10.17 -12.83 10.41
C TRP A 128 11.11 -14.02 10.69
N PRO A 129 10.88 -15.19 10.09
CA PRO A 129 11.86 -16.27 10.09
C PRO A 129 13.18 -15.80 9.45
N LEU A 130 14.30 -16.23 10.00
CA LEU A 130 15.64 -15.82 9.52
C LEU A 130 15.82 -16.07 8.01
N ARG A 131 15.28 -17.18 7.50
CA ARG A 131 15.30 -17.51 6.06
C ARG A 131 14.62 -16.43 5.21
N ARG A 132 13.47 -15.90 5.64
CA ARG A 132 12.74 -14.83 4.94
C ARG A 132 13.54 -13.53 4.96
N LEU A 133 14.17 -13.21 6.07
CA LEU A 133 15.03 -12.04 6.21
C LEU A 133 16.23 -12.11 5.26
N MET A 134 16.94 -13.25 5.26
CA MET A 134 18.11 -13.46 4.37
C MET A 134 17.71 -13.39 2.90
N LEU A 135 16.58 -13.99 2.51
CA LEU A 135 16.09 -13.94 1.13
C LEU A 135 15.72 -12.51 0.72
N SER A 136 15.02 -11.78 1.58
CA SER A 136 14.64 -10.39 1.31
C SER A 136 15.86 -9.47 1.19
N TYR A 137 16.83 -9.62 2.10
CA TYR A 137 18.08 -8.84 2.05
C TYR A 137 18.89 -9.17 0.80
N GLY A 138 19.05 -10.46 0.48
CA GLY A 138 19.75 -10.92 -0.72
C GLY A 138 19.09 -10.44 -2.02
N ALA A 139 17.74 -10.47 -2.08
CA ALA A 139 16.99 -9.96 -3.24
C ALA A 139 17.20 -8.44 -3.43
N ASN A 140 17.20 -7.67 -2.34
CA ASN A 140 17.47 -6.22 -2.42
C ASN A 140 18.92 -5.93 -2.84
N LEU A 141 19.90 -6.69 -2.31
CA LEU A 141 21.30 -6.57 -2.72
C LEU A 141 21.48 -6.91 -4.22
N TYR A 142 20.89 -8.03 -4.66
CA TYR A 142 20.89 -8.43 -6.06
C TYR A 142 20.28 -7.36 -6.97
N SER A 143 19.09 -6.84 -6.59
CA SER A 143 18.45 -5.76 -7.36
C SER A 143 19.33 -4.53 -7.48
N ARG A 144 19.99 -4.11 -6.39
CA ARG A 144 20.94 -2.97 -6.41
C ARG A 144 22.12 -3.19 -7.33
N VAL A 145 22.71 -4.38 -7.29
CA VAL A 145 23.87 -4.71 -8.14
C VAL A 145 23.50 -4.73 -9.62
N ILE A 146 22.36 -5.34 -9.97
CA ILE A 146 21.93 -5.49 -11.36
C ILE A 146 21.40 -4.18 -11.95
N THR A 147 20.66 -3.40 -11.17
CA THR A 147 20.00 -2.19 -11.68
C THR A 147 20.79 -0.91 -11.45
N GLY A 148 21.83 -0.95 -10.60
CA GLY A 148 22.58 0.25 -10.18
C GLY A 148 21.78 1.22 -9.29
N MET A 149 20.55 0.87 -8.87
CA MET A 149 19.72 1.73 -8.02
C MET A 149 20.25 1.77 -6.59
N SER A 150 20.28 2.97 -5.99
CA SER A 150 20.69 3.18 -4.59
C SER A 150 19.59 2.83 -3.55
N ILE A 151 18.46 2.29 -4.00
CA ILE A 151 17.30 1.98 -3.15
C ILE A 151 17.62 0.81 -2.21
N LYS A 152 17.48 1.01 -0.90
CA LYS A 152 17.77 -0.02 0.12
C LYS A 152 16.71 -1.11 0.19
N ASP A 153 15.45 -0.80 -0.11
CA ASP A 153 14.30 -1.72 -0.06
C ASP A 153 13.40 -1.57 -1.28
N ALA A 154 13.85 -2.08 -2.43
CA ALA A 154 13.09 -2.05 -3.68
C ALA A 154 11.80 -2.88 -3.62
N THR A 155 11.76 -3.90 -2.72
CA THR A 155 10.63 -4.82 -2.55
C THR A 155 9.65 -4.40 -1.47
N GLY A 156 9.86 -3.26 -0.81
CA GLY A 156 8.96 -2.73 0.21
C GLY A 156 7.57 -2.48 -0.36
N GLY A 157 6.54 -2.94 0.35
CA GLY A 157 5.12 -2.76 -0.02
C GLY A 157 4.58 -1.38 0.36
N PHE A 158 5.24 -0.66 1.28
CA PHE A 158 4.79 0.63 1.77
C PHE A 158 5.45 1.76 0.99
N LYS A 159 4.66 2.48 0.19
CA LYS A 159 5.16 3.54 -0.70
C LYS A 159 4.19 4.70 -0.77
N VAL A 160 4.72 5.90 -0.95
CA VAL A 160 3.93 7.11 -1.23
C VAL A 160 4.40 7.69 -2.56
N TRP A 161 3.46 7.91 -3.45
CA TRP A 161 3.67 8.36 -4.82
C TRP A 161 3.04 9.74 -5.01
N LYS A 162 3.72 10.65 -5.69
CA LYS A 162 3.03 11.77 -6.32
C LYS A 162 2.14 11.25 -7.46
N LYS A 163 0.99 11.87 -7.68
CA LYS A 163 0.10 11.49 -8.78
C LYS A 163 0.79 11.54 -10.14
N GLU A 164 1.57 12.59 -10.40
CA GLU A 164 2.26 12.83 -11.66
C GLU A 164 3.23 11.69 -12.01
N VAL A 165 3.83 11.06 -11.01
CA VAL A 165 4.70 9.89 -11.22
C VAL A 165 3.90 8.70 -11.72
N LEU A 166 2.75 8.43 -11.13
CA LEU A 166 1.87 7.35 -11.58
C LEU A 166 1.28 7.62 -12.97
N GLU A 167 1.00 8.87 -13.30
CA GLU A 167 0.58 9.29 -14.66
C GLU A 167 1.66 9.06 -15.72
N SER A 168 2.93 9.19 -15.33
CA SER A 168 4.06 8.95 -16.25
C SER A 168 4.32 7.45 -16.53
N ILE A 169 3.73 6.55 -15.72
CA ILE A 169 3.93 5.10 -15.83
C ILE A 169 2.77 4.47 -16.62
N ASP A 170 3.10 3.68 -17.64
CA ASP A 170 2.09 2.84 -18.30
C ASP A 170 1.71 1.66 -17.39
N LEU A 171 0.69 1.87 -16.56
CA LEU A 171 0.21 0.87 -15.59
C LEU A 171 -0.21 -0.45 -16.26
N LYS A 172 -0.57 -0.44 -17.55
CA LYS A 172 -0.96 -1.65 -18.29
C LYS A 172 0.22 -2.57 -18.60
N LYS A 173 1.43 -2.01 -18.66
CA LYS A 173 2.67 -2.78 -18.87
C LYS A 173 3.22 -3.41 -17.58
N ILE A 174 2.76 -2.98 -16.42
CA ILE A 174 3.18 -3.59 -15.15
C ILE A 174 2.59 -5.00 -15.08
N ARG A 175 3.48 -5.99 -15.12
CA ARG A 175 3.12 -7.40 -14.92
C ARG A 175 3.34 -7.75 -13.45
N SER A 176 2.31 -8.28 -12.81
CA SER A 176 2.38 -8.84 -11.47
C SER A 176 1.79 -10.23 -11.52
N ASN A 177 2.51 -11.21 -11.06
CA ASN A 177 2.04 -12.58 -10.90
C ASN A 177 1.48 -12.77 -9.50
#